data_154c8c72d6efd171bbfa45242057ac2a
#
_entry.id   154c8c72d6efd171bbfa45242057ac2a
#
_cell.length_a   1.000
_cell.length_b   1.000
_cell.length_c   1.000
_cell.angle_alpha   90.00
_cell.angle_beta   90.00
_cell.angle_gamma   90.00
#
_symmetry.space_group_name_H-M   'P 1'
#
loop_
_entity.id
_entity.type
_entity.pdbx_description
1 polymer ?
#
loop_
_entity_poly.entity_id
_entity_poly.type
_entity_poly.pdbx_seq_one_letter_code
_entity_poly.pdbx_strand_id
1 'polypeptide(L)'
;KGNFGTAWQNQQKEFAELICCGKSTVERWETSKEVIKGPVVLLLQMLEQYPDYPKQLQIPSREYPLRLWYMYQHKPCTLIDVNEMEQKVHIINYTDNLMFRAFGKVENPDYKMYEEFLETRCFPANRDKMKLILKDLDLPFYDPLMIIEKTAGKMAEDDFWIRIER
;
A
#
# COMPACT_ATOMS: atom_id res chain seq x y z
N LYS A 1 -19.29 -3.34 -37.11
CA LYS A 1 -19.09 -4.48 -36.20
C LYS A 1 -17.78 -4.19 -35.47
N GLY A 2 -17.84 -3.39 -34.43
CA GLY A 2 -16.66 -2.87 -33.76
C GLY A 2 -16.52 -3.43 -32.37
N ASN A 3 -15.30 -3.67 -32.00
CA ASN A 3 -14.60 -3.58 -30.69
C ASN A 3 -15.26 -4.07 -29.37
N PHE A 4 -16.45 -4.61 -29.34
CA PHE A 4 -17.01 -5.18 -28.11
C PHE A 4 -16.31 -6.48 -27.67
N GLY A 5 -15.80 -7.27 -28.62
CA GLY A 5 -15.13 -8.53 -28.30
C GLY A 5 -13.79 -8.40 -27.57
N THR A 6 -13.01 -7.36 -27.87
CA THR A 6 -11.69 -7.12 -27.25
C THR A 6 -11.82 -6.59 -25.82
N ALA A 7 -12.81 -5.75 -25.55
CA ALA A 7 -13.07 -5.23 -24.19
C ALA A 7 -13.45 -6.37 -23.22
N TRP A 8 -14.34 -7.28 -23.65
CA TRP A 8 -14.71 -8.46 -22.87
C TRP A 8 -13.55 -9.43 -22.63
N GLN A 9 -12.71 -9.64 -23.63
CA GLN A 9 -11.53 -10.50 -23.49
C GLN A 9 -10.50 -9.94 -22.51
N ASN A 10 -10.34 -8.60 -22.45
CA ASN A 10 -9.48 -7.96 -21.49
C ASN A 10 -10.04 -8.08 -20.06
N GLN A 11 -11.35 -7.89 -19.87
CA GLN A 11 -12.00 -8.07 -18.56
C GLN A 11 -11.86 -9.49 -18.02
N GLN A 12 -12.01 -10.51 -18.87
CA GLN A 12 -11.81 -11.91 -18.48
C GLN A 12 -10.37 -12.20 -18.09
N LYS A 13 -9.41 -11.61 -18.80
CA LYS A 13 -7.99 -11.75 -18.49
C LYS A 13 -7.66 -11.06 -17.15
N GLU A 14 -8.07 -9.84 -16.96
CA GLU A 14 -7.88 -9.07 -15.71
C GLU A 14 -8.52 -9.80 -14.52
N PHE A 15 -9.74 -10.32 -14.70
CA PHE A 15 -10.41 -11.07 -13.66
C PHE A 15 -9.69 -12.40 -13.34
N ALA A 16 -9.22 -13.12 -14.36
CA ALA A 16 -8.46 -14.35 -14.17
C ALA A 16 -7.13 -14.12 -13.43
N GLU A 17 -6.42 -13.03 -13.75
CA GLU A 17 -5.22 -12.59 -13.06
C GLU A 17 -5.54 -12.23 -11.60
N LEU A 18 -6.62 -11.50 -11.36
CA LEU A 18 -7.07 -11.08 -10.04
C LEU A 18 -7.29 -12.26 -9.08
N ILE A 19 -7.92 -13.33 -9.57
CA ILE A 19 -8.22 -14.53 -8.77
C ILE A 19 -7.18 -15.65 -8.93
N CYS A 20 -6.04 -15.35 -9.56
CA CYS A 20 -4.92 -16.27 -9.77
C CYS A 20 -5.33 -17.57 -10.50
N CYS A 21 -6.16 -17.49 -11.53
CA CYS A 21 -6.56 -18.64 -12.35
C CYS A 21 -6.30 -18.40 -13.84
N GLY A 22 -6.42 -19.46 -14.64
CA GLY A 22 -6.29 -19.36 -16.09
C GLY A 22 -7.53 -18.72 -16.73
N LYS A 23 -7.34 -17.90 -17.77
CA LYS A 23 -8.44 -17.30 -18.56
C LYS A 23 -9.46 -18.32 -19.04
N SER A 24 -8.99 -19.49 -19.51
CA SER A 24 -9.85 -20.59 -19.94
C SER A 24 -10.78 -21.12 -18.83
N THR A 25 -10.39 -20.96 -17.57
CA THR A 25 -11.24 -21.32 -16.43
C THR A 25 -12.40 -20.35 -16.28
N VAL A 26 -12.15 -19.05 -16.43
CA VAL A 26 -13.19 -18.01 -16.41
C VAL A 26 -14.16 -18.21 -17.59
N GLU A 27 -13.63 -18.39 -18.79
CA GLU A 27 -14.43 -18.66 -19.99
C GLU A 27 -15.33 -19.88 -19.81
N ARG A 28 -14.81 -20.94 -19.19
CA ARG A 28 -15.60 -22.14 -18.90
C ARG A 28 -16.73 -21.87 -17.91
N TRP A 29 -16.48 -21.04 -16.86
CA TRP A 29 -17.53 -20.70 -15.91
C TRP A 29 -18.64 -19.87 -16.54
N GLU A 30 -18.32 -18.96 -17.45
CA GLU A 30 -19.30 -18.13 -18.15
C GLU A 30 -20.12 -18.90 -19.19
N THR A 31 -19.50 -19.89 -19.83
CA THR A 31 -20.15 -20.68 -20.88
C THR A 31 -20.86 -21.94 -20.37
N SER A 32 -20.51 -22.42 -19.20
CA SER A 32 -21.10 -23.61 -18.60
C SER A 32 -22.53 -23.33 -18.12
N LYS A 33 -23.40 -24.30 -18.38
CA LYS A 33 -24.76 -24.35 -17.80
C LYS A 33 -24.76 -24.91 -16.37
N GLU A 34 -23.62 -25.43 -15.91
CA GLU A 34 -23.50 -26.00 -14.58
C GLU A 34 -23.25 -24.90 -13.54
N VAL A 35 -23.85 -25.08 -12.36
CA VAL A 35 -23.62 -24.17 -11.23
C VAL A 35 -22.18 -24.32 -10.77
N ILE A 36 -21.48 -23.21 -10.67
CA ILE A 36 -20.12 -23.15 -10.13
C ILE A 36 -20.14 -23.66 -8.69
N LYS A 37 -19.21 -24.54 -8.33
CA LYS A 37 -19.10 -25.16 -7.00
C LYS A 37 -17.68 -25.04 -6.47
N GLY A 38 -17.56 -25.16 -5.15
CA GLY A 38 -16.25 -25.17 -4.47
C GLY A 38 -15.84 -23.81 -3.92
N PRO A 39 -14.57 -23.66 -3.49
CA PRO A 39 -14.08 -22.46 -2.79
C PRO A 39 -14.22 -21.16 -3.59
N VAL A 40 -14.25 -21.26 -4.92
CA VAL A 40 -14.42 -20.09 -5.79
C VAL A 40 -15.76 -19.38 -5.58
N VAL A 41 -16.82 -20.10 -5.17
CA VAL A 41 -18.13 -19.47 -4.89
C VAL A 41 -18.00 -18.50 -3.72
N LEU A 42 -17.31 -18.91 -2.65
CA LEU A 42 -17.05 -18.04 -1.50
C LEU A 42 -16.17 -16.84 -1.91
N LEU A 43 -15.13 -17.07 -2.72
CA LEU A 43 -14.29 -16.00 -3.24
C LEU A 43 -15.12 -14.98 -4.03
N LEU A 44 -15.99 -15.42 -4.94
CA LEU A 44 -16.86 -14.54 -5.72
C LEU A 44 -17.80 -13.72 -4.82
N GLN A 45 -18.38 -14.34 -3.79
CA GLN A 45 -19.23 -13.63 -2.82
C GLN A 45 -18.43 -12.58 -2.02
N MET A 46 -17.19 -12.90 -1.64
CA MET A 46 -16.31 -11.93 -0.97
C MET A 46 -15.95 -10.77 -1.89
N LEU A 47 -15.66 -11.02 -3.16
CA LEU A 47 -15.34 -9.97 -4.14
C LEU A 47 -16.57 -9.11 -4.47
N GLU A 48 -17.76 -9.67 -4.48
CA GLU A 48 -19.00 -8.92 -4.64
C GLU A 48 -19.26 -7.98 -3.47
N GLN A 49 -18.97 -8.43 -2.25
CA GLN A 49 -19.12 -7.63 -1.04
C GLN A 49 -17.98 -6.62 -0.82
N TYR A 50 -16.76 -6.97 -1.26
CA TYR A 50 -15.54 -6.18 -1.05
C TYR A 50 -14.74 -6.05 -2.36
N PRO A 51 -15.22 -5.30 -3.37
CA PRO A 51 -14.61 -5.25 -4.71
C PRO A 51 -13.20 -4.66 -4.74
N ASP A 52 -12.84 -3.80 -3.79
CA ASP A 52 -11.51 -3.19 -3.70
C ASP A 52 -10.50 -4.00 -2.89
N TYR A 53 -10.93 -5.08 -2.24
CA TYR A 53 -10.04 -5.89 -1.41
C TYR A 53 -8.89 -6.54 -2.19
N PRO A 54 -9.08 -7.03 -3.44
CA PRO A 54 -7.98 -7.61 -4.21
C PRO A 54 -6.86 -6.62 -4.51
N LYS A 55 -7.18 -5.33 -4.71
CA LYS A 55 -6.16 -4.29 -4.92
C LYS A 55 -5.22 -4.18 -3.70
N GLN A 56 -5.75 -4.37 -2.50
CA GLN A 56 -4.98 -4.33 -1.25
C GLN A 56 -4.07 -5.56 -1.08
N LEU A 57 -4.40 -6.68 -1.74
CA LEU A 57 -3.60 -7.91 -1.70
C LEU A 57 -2.52 -7.96 -2.78
N GLN A 58 -2.64 -7.15 -3.82
CA GLN A 58 -1.62 -7.05 -4.87
C GLN A 58 -0.44 -6.23 -4.35
N ILE A 59 0.72 -6.88 -4.23
CA ILE A 59 1.97 -6.20 -3.93
C ILE A 59 2.60 -5.79 -5.26
N PRO A 60 2.63 -4.50 -5.61
CA PRO A 60 3.22 -4.06 -6.87
C PRO A 60 4.73 -4.28 -6.85
N SER A 61 5.30 -4.43 -8.04
CA SER A 61 6.76 -4.45 -8.19
C SER A 61 7.35 -3.19 -7.54
N ARG A 62 8.53 -3.36 -6.93
CA ARG A 62 9.21 -2.25 -6.28
C ARG A 62 9.75 -1.29 -7.33
N GLU A 63 9.41 0.00 -7.23
CA GLU A 63 9.89 1.04 -8.14
C GLU A 63 11.28 1.52 -7.73
N TYR A 64 11.53 1.71 -6.42
CA TYR A 64 12.79 2.20 -5.86
C TYR A 64 13.29 1.32 -4.71
N PRO A 65 14.58 1.44 -4.32
CA PRO A 65 15.21 0.54 -3.35
C PRO A 65 14.58 0.50 -1.97
N LEU A 66 14.10 1.64 -1.48
CA LEU A 66 13.47 1.75 -0.16
C LEU A 66 11.95 1.75 -0.32
N ARG A 67 11.26 0.88 0.40
CA ARG A 67 9.81 0.78 0.40
C ARG A 67 9.26 0.97 1.81
N LEU A 68 8.28 1.88 1.94
CA LEU A 68 7.53 2.09 3.17
C LEU A 68 6.04 1.78 2.92
N TRP A 69 5.46 1.05 3.85
CA TRP A 69 4.03 0.82 3.92
C TRP A 69 3.44 1.68 5.03
N TYR A 70 2.68 2.70 4.68
CA TYR A 70 1.89 3.46 5.64
C TYR A 70 0.59 2.70 5.91
N MET A 71 0.43 2.25 7.14
CA MET A 71 -0.61 1.32 7.57
C MET A 71 -1.54 1.99 8.56
N TYR A 72 -2.82 1.67 8.50
CA TYR A 72 -3.79 1.92 9.57
C TYR A 72 -4.23 0.57 10.14
N GLN A 73 -3.88 0.30 11.39
CA GLN A 73 -4.05 -1.02 12.00
C GLN A 73 -3.41 -2.12 11.12
N HIS A 74 -4.21 -2.95 10.46
CA HIS A 74 -3.75 -4.03 9.57
C HIS A 74 -3.99 -3.76 8.08
N LYS A 75 -4.49 -2.56 7.73
CA LYS A 75 -4.81 -2.18 6.34
C LYS A 75 -3.73 -1.28 5.74
N PRO A 76 -3.22 -1.58 4.54
CA PRO A 76 -2.35 -0.64 3.83
C PRO A 76 -3.16 0.59 3.40
N CYS A 77 -2.59 1.77 3.60
CA CYS A 77 -3.17 3.05 3.21
C CYS A 77 -2.42 3.67 2.03
N THR A 78 -1.09 3.73 2.14
CA THR A 78 -0.21 4.24 1.08
C THR A 78 1.07 3.41 1.05
N LEU A 79 1.45 2.96 -0.14
CA LEU A 79 2.79 2.44 -0.43
C LEU A 79 3.65 3.60 -0.90
N ILE A 80 4.87 3.69 -0.41
CA ILE A 80 5.82 4.75 -0.74
C ILE A 80 7.13 4.07 -1.12
N ASP A 81 7.52 4.16 -2.39
CA ASP A 81 8.83 3.74 -2.86
C ASP A 81 9.73 4.97 -3.00
N VAL A 82 10.95 4.89 -2.48
CA VAL A 82 11.88 6.03 -2.40
C VAL A 82 13.25 5.67 -2.94
N ASN A 83 13.80 6.55 -3.76
CA ASN A 83 15.22 6.59 -4.09
C ASN A 83 15.85 7.80 -3.40
N GLU A 84 16.49 7.55 -2.25
CA GLU A 84 17.11 8.62 -1.45
C GLU A 84 18.27 9.31 -2.19
N MET A 85 19.00 8.57 -3.02
CA MET A 85 20.14 9.13 -3.78
C MET A 85 19.68 10.09 -4.88
N GLU A 86 18.58 9.76 -5.55
CA GLU A 86 18.02 10.57 -6.64
C GLU A 86 16.93 11.52 -6.16
N GLN A 87 16.58 11.47 -4.87
CA GLN A 87 15.49 12.24 -4.26
C GLN A 87 14.15 12.07 -5.00
N LYS A 88 13.84 10.83 -5.36
CA LYS A 88 12.61 10.48 -6.06
C LYS A 88 11.67 9.70 -5.16
N VAL A 89 10.39 9.98 -5.29
CA VAL A 89 9.31 9.33 -4.55
C VAL A 89 8.25 8.86 -5.52
N HIS A 90 7.79 7.63 -5.34
CA HIS A 90 6.65 7.08 -6.05
C HIS A 90 5.65 6.52 -5.02
N ILE A 91 4.36 6.78 -5.20
CA ILE A 91 3.34 6.31 -4.26
C ILE A 91 2.22 5.55 -4.94
N ILE A 92 1.61 4.65 -4.18
CA ILE A 92 0.36 3.98 -4.55
C ILE A 92 -0.60 4.09 -3.36
N ASN A 93 -1.75 4.72 -3.57
CA ASN A 93 -2.78 4.83 -2.54
C ASN A 93 -3.75 3.65 -2.61
N TYR A 94 -3.98 2.99 -1.49
CA TYR A 94 -4.90 1.85 -1.34
C TYR A 94 -6.26 2.26 -0.78
N THR A 95 -6.45 3.55 -0.51
CA THR A 95 -7.69 4.11 0.02
C THR A 95 -8.05 5.43 -0.67
N ASP A 96 -9.35 5.68 -0.86
CA ASP A 96 -9.86 6.95 -1.37
C ASP A 96 -10.10 7.98 -0.25
N ASN A 97 -10.06 7.54 1.01
CA ASN A 97 -10.18 8.44 2.14
C ASN A 97 -8.87 9.23 2.32
N LEU A 98 -8.92 10.53 2.02
CA LEU A 98 -7.77 11.43 2.08
C LEU A 98 -7.12 11.54 3.46
N MET A 99 -7.88 11.32 4.53
CA MET A 99 -7.37 11.35 5.91
C MET A 99 -6.48 10.16 6.23
N PHE A 100 -6.59 9.08 5.45
CA PHE A 100 -5.79 7.87 5.62
C PHE A 100 -4.59 7.81 4.67
N ARG A 101 -4.52 8.70 3.67
CA ARG A 101 -3.38 8.78 2.75
C ARG A 101 -2.21 9.51 3.40
N ALA A 102 -1.00 9.03 3.19
CA ALA A 102 0.23 9.65 3.71
C ALA A 102 0.38 11.13 3.26
N PHE A 103 -0.05 11.43 2.04
CA PHE A 103 0.08 12.76 1.42
C PHE A 103 -1.28 13.40 1.11
N GLY A 104 -2.35 12.93 1.72
CA GLY A 104 -3.69 13.47 1.52
C GLY A 104 -4.12 13.53 0.06
N LYS A 105 -4.28 14.72 -0.51
CA LYS A 105 -4.70 14.96 -1.90
C LYS A 105 -3.57 14.87 -2.93
N VAL A 106 -2.32 14.84 -2.47
CA VAL A 106 -1.17 14.87 -3.38
C VAL A 106 -0.94 13.48 -3.96
N GLU A 107 -1.03 13.37 -5.29
CA GLU A 107 -0.85 12.11 -6.02
C GLU A 107 0.62 11.87 -6.41
N ASN A 108 1.42 12.93 -6.55
CA ASN A 108 2.83 12.87 -6.90
C ASN A 108 3.63 13.74 -5.92
N PRO A 109 3.90 13.25 -4.70
CA PRO A 109 4.69 14.01 -3.74
C PRO A 109 6.15 14.11 -4.20
N ASP A 110 6.77 15.23 -3.92
CA ASP A 110 8.20 15.40 -4.06
C ASP A 110 8.96 14.85 -2.85
N TYR A 111 10.28 14.83 -2.93
CA TYR A 111 11.15 14.30 -1.87
C TYR A 111 11.04 15.12 -0.57
N LYS A 112 10.85 16.44 -0.67
CA LYS A 112 10.65 17.30 0.50
C LYS A 112 9.37 16.96 1.24
N MET A 113 8.28 16.71 0.53
CA MET A 113 7.03 16.26 1.13
C MET A 113 7.17 14.91 1.82
N TYR A 114 8.00 14.02 1.28
CA TYR A 114 8.34 12.76 1.92
C TYR A 114 9.10 12.97 3.24
N GLU A 115 10.10 13.85 3.26
CA GLU A 115 10.81 14.20 4.50
C GLU A 115 9.88 14.80 5.55
N GLU A 116 9.03 15.75 5.14
CA GLU A 116 8.00 16.33 6.00
C GLU A 116 7.03 15.27 6.55
N PHE A 117 6.62 14.30 5.71
CA PHE A 117 5.79 13.18 6.15
C PHE A 117 6.50 12.33 7.22
N LEU A 118 7.76 11.98 7.03
CA LEU A 118 8.53 11.23 8.03
C LEU A 118 8.60 11.97 9.36
N GLU A 119 8.80 13.30 9.33
CA GLU A 119 8.81 14.13 10.54
C GLU A 119 7.48 14.09 11.30
N THR A 120 6.35 14.01 10.60
CA THR A 120 5.03 13.87 11.24
C THR A 120 4.87 12.56 11.99
N ARG A 121 5.69 11.55 11.68
CA ARG A 121 5.67 10.21 12.30
C ARG A 121 6.79 10.02 13.32
N CYS A 122 7.40 11.11 13.75
CA CYS A 122 8.45 11.16 14.76
C CYS A 122 8.12 12.18 15.87
N PHE A 123 8.81 12.07 16.98
CA PHE A 123 8.80 13.14 17.97
C PHE A 123 9.62 14.35 17.46
N PRO A 124 9.24 15.58 17.81
CA PRO A 124 9.92 16.79 17.33
C PRO A 124 11.41 16.82 17.69
N ALA A 125 12.25 17.29 16.76
CA ALA A 125 13.71 17.37 16.94
C ALA A 125 14.13 18.28 18.12
N ASN A 126 13.29 19.22 18.52
CA ASN A 126 13.53 20.14 19.66
C ASN A 126 12.95 19.64 20.98
N ARG A 127 12.55 18.36 21.08
CA ARG A 127 11.99 17.75 22.29
C ARG A 127 13.00 17.76 23.43
N ASP A 128 12.53 18.06 24.63
CA ASP A 128 13.36 17.99 25.84
C ASP A 128 13.94 16.58 26.03
N LYS A 129 15.18 16.54 26.54
CA LYS A 129 15.91 15.28 26.80
C LYS A 129 16.18 14.43 25.55
N MET A 130 16.26 15.07 24.37
CA MET A 130 16.52 14.40 23.08
C MET A 130 17.66 13.38 23.17
N LYS A 131 18.79 13.76 23.81
CA LYS A 131 19.96 12.87 23.95
C LYS A 131 19.64 11.59 24.72
N LEU A 132 18.74 11.61 25.68
CA LEU A 132 18.33 10.41 26.41
C LEU A 132 17.44 9.54 25.54
N ILE A 133 16.48 10.14 24.84
CA ILE A 133 15.58 9.44 23.91
C ILE A 133 16.37 8.73 22.81
N LEU A 134 17.32 9.42 22.19
CA LEU A 134 18.17 8.82 21.15
C LEU A 134 19.03 7.69 21.71
N LYS A 135 19.56 7.85 22.93
CA LYS A 135 20.31 6.78 23.60
C LYS A 135 19.42 5.55 23.88
N ASP A 136 18.18 5.74 24.34
CA ASP A 136 17.25 4.64 24.62
C ASP A 136 16.84 3.91 23.34
N LEU A 137 16.83 4.59 22.19
CA LEU A 137 16.59 4.02 20.86
C LEU A 137 17.85 3.45 20.20
N ASP A 138 19.03 3.63 20.85
CA ASP A 138 20.33 3.26 20.29
C ASP A 138 20.61 3.96 18.95
N LEU A 139 20.35 5.27 18.90
CA LEU A 139 20.55 6.12 17.74
C LEU A 139 21.66 7.13 17.98
N PRO A 140 22.60 7.34 17.02
CA PRO A 140 23.73 8.27 17.17
C PRO A 140 23.33 9.74 17.04
N PHE A 141 22.27 10.02 16.27
CA PHE A 141 21.75 11.38 16.01
C PHE A 141 20.27 11.30 15.63
N TYR A 142 19.61 12.45 15.57
CA TYR A 142 18.23 12.56 15.15
C TYR A 142 18.12 12.38 13.62
N ASP A 143 17.42 11.34 13.21
CA ASP A 143 17.06 11.06 11.84
C ASP A 143 15.67 10.42 11.82
N PRO A 144 14.68 11.04 11.13
CA PRO A 144 13.31 10.55 11.11
C PRO A 144 13.17 9.10 10.62
N LEU A 145 13.88 8.72 9.56
CA LEU A 145 13.81 7.36 9.04
C LEU A 145 14.36 6.32 10.02
N MET A 146 15.52 6.61 10.64
CA MET A 146 16.11 5.75 11.67
C MET A 146 15.20 5.63 12.90
N ILE A 147 14.54 6.71 13.30
CA ILE A 147 13.57 6.71 14.41
C ILE A 147 12.37 5.82 14.03
N ILE A 148 11.83 5.97 12.82
CA ILE A 148 10.71 5.15 12.32
C ILE A 148 11.12 3.67 12.25
N GLU A 149 12.33 3.33 11.87
CA GLU A 149 12.83 1.94 11.91
C GLU A 149 12.74 1.32 13.31
N LYS A 150 12.98 2.10 14.36
CA LYS A 150 12.93 1.65 15.76
C LYS A 150 11.52 1.66 16.34
N THR A 151 10.70 2.63 15.96
CA THR A 151 9.37 2.89 16.56
C THR A 151 8.21 2.43 15.70
N ALA A 152 8.48 2.04 14.44
CA ALA A 152 7.50 1.85 13.39
C ALA A 152 6.65 3.12 13.12
N GLY A 153 7.14 4.30 13.47
CA GLY A 153 6.42 5.57 13.33
C GLY A 153 5.09 5.62 14.07
N LYS A 154 4.92 4.82 15.14
CA LYS A 154 3.69 4.80 15.95
C LYS A 154 3.61 6.03 16.82
N MET A 155 2.43 6.66 16.83
CA MET A 155 2.11 7.79 17.68
C MET A 155 1.05 7.38 18.71
N ALA A 156 1.00 8.10 19.84
CA ALA A 156 0.04 7.78 20.91
C ALA A 156 -1.40 8.19 20.54
N GLU A 157 -1.54 9.10 19.60
CA GLU A 157 -2.82 9.73 19.25
C GLU A 157 -3.57 9.02 18.12
N ASP A 158 -2.92 8.04 17.45
CA ASP A 158 -3.54 7.34 16.31
C ASP A 158 -3.09 5.88 16.18
N ASP A 159 -3.75 5.12 15.29
CA ASP A 159 -3.45 3.72 14.99
C ASP A 159 -2.59 3.55 13.72
N PHE A 160 -1.98 4.61 13.23
CA PHE A 160 -1.11 4.54 12.07
C PHE A 160 0.29 4.07 12.44
N TRP A 161 0.92 3.36 11.50
CA TRP A 161 2.31 2.92 11.64
C TRP A 161 2.95 2.68 10.28
N ILE A 162 4.27 2.54 10.25
CA ILE A 162 5.04 2.36 9.03
C ILE A 162 5.83 1.05 9.11
N ARG A 163 5.70 0.22 8.08
CA ARG A 163 6.57 -0.93 7.83
C ARG A 163 7.58 -0.57 6.77
N ILE A 164 8.87 -0.77 7.05
CA ILE A 164 9.97 -0.51 6.13
C ILE A 164 10.46 -1.83 5.54
N GLU A 165 10.71 -1.83 4.22
CA GLU A 165 11.30 -2.93 3.45
C GLU A 165 12.47 -2.38 2.63
N ARG A 166 13.63 -2.97 2.75
CA ARG A 166 14.85 -2.67 1.98
C ARG A 166 15.19 -3.77 1.00
#